data_5b373f0453f496263c7407b8c7a36bab
#
_entry.id   5b373f0453f496263c7407b8c7a36bab
#
_cell.length_a   1.000
_cell.length_b   1.000
_cell.length_c   1.000
_cell.angle_alpha   90.00
_cell.angle_beta   90.00
_cell.angle_gamma   90.00
#
_symmetry.space_group_name_H-M   'P 1'
#
loop_
_entity.id
_entity.type
_entity.pdbx_description
1 polymer ?
#
loop_
_entity_poly.entity_id
_entity_poly.type
_entity_poly.pdbx_seq_one_letter_code
_entity_poly.pdbx_strand_id
1 'polypeptide(L)'
;PLPTYPDGFPQEILDEFTKRTGRGVLCNKPYSGTDVIRDYGEEHMKTGKLIVYTSADSVFQVAAHEDVVPVETLYEYCKIAREILTGENGVGRVIARPFVGTPGSFTRTVRRHDFSLQPPKVTMLDQLCGHGYDVRSVGKIIDIFAEKGIKEYVRTTGNEDGINKTIAYMKQDFEGLCFTNL
;
A
#
# COMPACT_ATOMS: atom_id res chain seq x y z
N PRO A 1 -4.90 15.40 -9.59
CA PRO A 1 -4.69 13.97 -9.85
C PRO A 1 -3.36 13.53 -9.22
N LEU A 2 -3.29 12.29 -8.75
CA LEU A 2 -2.04 11.72 -8.26
C LEU A 2 -1.13 11.36 -9.44
N PRO A 3 0.22 11.44 -9.29
CA PRO A 3 1.12 11.13 -10.38
C PRO A 3 1.08 9.66 -10.76
N THR A 4 1.23 9.39 -12.06
CA THR A 4 1.41 8.05 -12.64
C THR A 4 2.70 7.99 -13.43
N TYR A 5 3.26 6.80 -13.59
CA TYR A 5 4.59 6.62 -14.18
C TYR A 5 4.54 5.56 -15.30
N PRO A 6 3.97 5.90 -16.47
CA PRO A 6 3.82 4.96 -17.58
C PRO A 6 5.15 4.46 -18.14
N ASP A 7 6.22 5.23 -17.98
CA ASP A 7 7.57 4.88 -18.45
C ASP A 7 8.50 4.37 -17.31
N GLY A 8 7.94 4.12 -16.14
CA GLY A 8 8.69 3.81 -14.92
C GLY A 8 9.07 5.06 -14.12
N PHE A 9 9.62 4.84 -12.93
CA PHE A 9 10.00 5.92 -12.01
C PHE A 9 11.30 6.60 -12.47
N PRO A 10 11.45 7.92 -12.23
CA PRO A 10 12.70 8.63 -12.46
C PRO A 10 13.89 7.99 -11.76
N GLN A 11 15.05 8.03 -12.39
CA GLN A 11 16.27 7.38 -11.86
C GLN A 11 16.67 7.94 -10.49
N GLU A 12 16.44 9.22 -10.24
CA GLU A 12 16.75 9.89 -8.96
C GLU A 12 15.97 9.26 -7.80
N ILE A 13 14.70 8.88 -8.01
CA ILE A 13 13.86 8.18 -7.02
C ILE A 13 14.45 6.80 -6.72
N LEU A 14 14.83 6.06 -7.76
CA LEU A 14 15.41 4.73 -7.63
C LEU A 14 16.79 4.76 -6.97
N ASP A 15 17.59 5.77 -7.27
CA ASP A 15 18.92 5.95 -6.68
C ASP A 15 18.82 6.23 -5.18
N GLU A 16 17.90 7.11 -4.77
CA GLU A 16 17.66 7.38 -3.36
C GLU A 16 17.09 6.15 -2.64
N PHE A 17 16.18 5.44 -3.27
CA PHE A 17 15.64 4.18 -2.74
C PHE A 17 16.74 3.11 -2.57
N THR A 18 17.59 2.92 -3.58
CA THR A 18 18.74 2.02 -3.54
C THR A 18 19.72 2.41 -2.45
N LYS A 19 20.03 3.69 -2.33
CA LYS A 19 20.94 4.21 -1.31
C LYS A 19 20.43 3.91 0.11
N ARG A 20 19.15 4.13 0.35
CA ARG A 20 18.55 3.96 1.68
C ARG A 20 18.26 2.50 2.04
N THR A 21 17.95 1.65 1.06
CA THR A 21 17.70 0.22 1.29
C THR A 21 18.96 -0.64 1.20
N GLY A 22 20.00 -0.17 0.53
CA GLY A 22 21.20 -0.94 0.22
C GLY A 22 21.00 -2.00 -0.86
N ARG A 23 19.87 -1.98 -1.58
CA ARG A 23 19.52 -2.95 -2.62
C ARG A 23 19.21 -2.26 -3.95
N GLY A 24 19.76 -2.81 -5.03
CA GLY A 24 19.43 -2.38 -6.39
C GLY A 24 17.98 -2.69 -6.77
N VAL A 25 17.58 -2.23 -7.94
CA VAL A 25 16.22 -2.33 -8.48
C VAL A 25 16.20 -3.11 -9.78
N LEU A 26 15.22 -3.95 -9.97
CA LEU A 26 14.87 -4.66 -11.21
C LEU A 26 13.54 -4.14 -11.76
N CYS A 27 13.32 -4.31 -13.05
CA CYS A 27 12.11 -3.99 -13.80
C CYS A 27 11.89 -2.48 -14.01
N ASN A 28 11.40 -1.75 -13.02
CA ASN A 28 11.03 -0.34 -13.10
C ASN A 28 10.17 0.03 -14.33
N LYS A 29 9.06 -0.66 -14.51
CA LYS A 29 8.10 -0.38 -15.59
C LYS A 29 6.70 -0.87 -15.22
N PRO A 30 5.65 -0.50 -15.97
CA PRO A 30 4.34 -1.10 -15.80
C PRO A 30 4.38 -2.60 -16.04
N TYR A 31 3.78 -3.36 -15.12
CA TYR A 31 3.77 -4.83 -15.19
C TYR A 31 2.60 -5.43 -14.42
N SER A 32 2.13 -6.60 -14.85
CA SER A 32 1.23 -7.43 -14.06
C SER A 32 1.99 -8.03 -12.87
N GLY A 33 1.37 -8.03 -11.68
CA GLY A 33 2.02 -8.56 -10.47
C GLY A 33 2.29 -10.07 -10.50
N THR A 34 1.60 -10.83 -11.35
CA THR A 34 1.85 -12.25 -11.55
C THR A 34 2.99 -12.47 -12.54
N ASP A 35 3.00 -11.72 -13.64
CA ASP A 35 4.03 -11.84 -14.66
C ASP A 35 5.38 -11.31 -14.17
N VAL A 36 5.40 -10.24 -13.37
CA VAL A 36 6.64 -9.65 -12.87
C VAL A 36 7.43 -10.60 -11.99
N ILE A 37 6.78 -11.38 -11.13
CA ILE A 37 7.47 -12.39 -10.30
C ILE A 37 7.94 -13.59 -11.14
N ARG A 38 7.18 -13.99 -12.16
CA ARG A 38 7.59 -15.02 -13.12
C ARG A 38 8.87 -14.61 -13.86
N ASP A 39 8.90 -13.38 -14.38
CA ASP A 39 9.94 -12.91 -15.30
C ASP A 39 11.19 -12.39 -14.57
N TYR A 40 11.06 -11.84 -13.37
CA TYR A 40 12.16 -11.24 -12.59
C TYR A 40 12.49 -11.98 -11.29
N GLY A 41 11.67 -12.94 -10.86
CA GLY A 41 11.83 -13.63 -9.58
C GLY A 41 13.16 -14.38 -9.45
N GLU A 42 13.60 -15.05 -10.50
CA GLU A 42 14.88 -15.77 -10.50
C GLU A 42 16.08 -14.82 -10.37
N GLU A 43 16.09 -13.72 -11.12
CA GLU A 43 17.13 -12.70 -11.02
C GLU A 43 17.14 -12.03 -9.64
N HIS A 44 15.96 -11.74 -9.10
CA HIS A 44 15.82 -11.24 -7.73
C HIS A 44 16.46 -12.19 -6.71
N MET A 45 16.19 -13.49 -6.80
CA MET A 45 16.78 -14.49 -5.89
C MET A 45 18.30 -14.58 -6.00
N LYS A 46 18.84 -14.43 -7.23
CA LYS A 46 20.29 -14.48 -7.47
C LYS A 46 21.04 -13.23 -7.04
N THR A 47 20.42 -12.06 -7.20
CA THR A 47 21.08 -10.76 -7.01
C THR A 47 20.70 -10.05 -5.71
N GLY A 48 19.58 -10.41 -5.11
CA GLY A 48 18.99 -9.68 -3.98
C GLY A 48 18.41 -8.31 -4.33
N LYS A 49 18.37 -7.92 -5.63
CA LYS A 49 17.77 -6.67 -6.09
C LYS A 49 16.25 -6.73 -5.94
N LEU A 50 15.63 -5.62 -5.56
CA LEU A 50 14.18 -5.54 -5.39
C LEU A 50 13.46 -5.39 -6.73
N ILE A 51 12.34 -6.07 -6.90
CA ILE A 51 11.50 -5.93 -8.08
C ILE A 51 10.56 -4.75 -7.87
N VAL A 52 10.84 -3.63 -8.55
CA VAL A 52 9.99 -2.42 -8.53
C VAL A 52 9.19 -2.36 -9.82
N TYR A 53 7.89 -2.16 -9.69
CA TYR A 53 6.98 -2.03 -10.84
C TYR A 53 5.79 -1.15 -10.51
N THR A 54 5.05 -0.75 -11.53
CA THR A 54 3.87 0.10 -11.41
C THR A 54 2.70 -0.47 -12.23
N SER A 55 1.62 0.27 -12.35
CA SER A 55 0.46 0.01 -13.19
C SER A 55 -0.10 1.32 -13.73
N ALA A 56 -1.27 1.29 -14.37
CA ALA A 56 -1.99 2.51 -14.76
C ALA A 56 -2.42 3.36 -13.55
N ASP A 57 -2.50 2.76 -12.36
CA ASP A 57 -2.78 3.47 -11.11
C ASP A 57 -1.54 4.19 -10.58
N SER A 58 -1.76 5.13 -9.65
CA SER A 58 -0.68 5.84 -8.93
C SER A 58 -0.11 4.96 -7.81
N VAL A 59 0.74 4.00 -8.17
CA VAL A 59 1.29 3.00 -7.25
C VAL A 59 2.78 2.74 -7.49
N PHE A 60 3.53 2.55 -6.39
CA PHE A 60 4.89 2.04 -6.37
C PHE A 60 4.86 0.67 -5.69
N GLN A 61 5.14 -0.40 -6.44
CA GLN A 61 5.03 -1.76 -5.95
C GLN A 61 6.41 -2.39 -5.83
N VAL A 62 6.67 -3.06 -4.71
CA VAL A 62 7.92 -3.76 -4.45
C VAL A 62 7.63 -5.23 -4.20
N ALA A 63 8.04 -6.10 -5.11
CA ALA A 63 7.96 -7.54 -4.93
C ALA A 63 9.31 -8.10 -4.47
N ALA A 64 9.27 -9.02 -3.52
CA ALA A 64 10.44 -9.72 -3.01
C ALA A 64 10.08 -11.12 -2.52
N HIS A 65 10.99 -12.08 -2.74
CA HIS A 65 10.87 -13.43 -2.22
C HIS A 65 11.14 -13.45 -0.72
N GLU A 66 10.31 -14.12 0.06
CA GLU A 66 10.38 -14.08 1.53
C GLU A 66 11.68 -14.70 2.10
N ASP A 67 12.31 -15.62 1.38
CA ASP A 67 13.62 -16.18 1.79
C ASP A 67 14.80 -15.24 1.47
N VAL A 68 14.62 -14.28 0.57
CA VAL A 68 15.66 -13.29 0.19
C VAL A 68 15.51 -12.02 1.02
N VAL A 69 14.28 -11.56 1.18
CA VAL A 69 13.92 -10.38 1.95
C VAL A 69 12.79 -10.76 2.91
N PRO A 70 13.07 -10.91 4.21
CA PRO A 70 12.04 -11.16 5.20
C PRO A 70 10.89 -10.13 5.09
N VAL A 71 9.66 -10.55 5.35
CA VAL A 71 8.47 -9.72 5.17
C VAL A 71 8.57 -8.38 5.93
N GLU A 72 9.03 -8.42 7.17
CA GLU A 72 9.21 -7.20 7.98
C GLU A 72 10.24 -6.24 7.37
N THR A 73 11.32 -6.79 6.81
CA THR A 73 12.32 -6.00 6.08
C THR A 73 11.73 -5.37 4.82
N LEU A 74 10.90 -6.10 4.08
CA LEU A 74 10.19 -5.56 2.91
C LEU A 74 9.26 -4.41 3.32
N TYR A 75 8.57 -4.53 4.44
CA TYR A 75 7.74 -3.45 4.97
C TYR A 75 8.57 -2.20 5.31
N GLU A 76 9.74 -2.36 5.92
CA GLU A 76 10.64 -1.23 6.19
C GLU A 76 11.12 -0.57 4.88
N TYR A 77 11.44 -1.35 3.84
CA TYR A 77 11.78 -0.80 2.53
C TYR A 77 10.61 -0.03 1.89
N CYS A 78 9.39 -0.53 2.04
CA CYS A 78 8.19 0.18 1.56
C CYS A 78 7.91 1.47 2.35
N LYS A 79 8.21 1.52 3.64
CA LYS A 79 8.15 2.77 4.44
C LYS A 79 9.17 3.79 3.93
N ILE A 80 10.39 3.35 3.62
CA ILE A 80 11.42 4.21 2.99
C ILE A 80 10.91 4.76 1.66
N ALA A 81 10.35 3.92 0.80
CA ALA A 81 9.75 4.36 -0.46
C ALA A 81 8.61 5.37 -0.22
N ARG A 82 7.76 5.14 0.80
CA ARG A 82 6.68 6.07 1.15
C ARG A 82 7.19 7.45 1.54
N GLU A 83 8.31 7.53 2.26
CA GLU A 83 8.95 8.79 2.63
C GLU A 83 9.54 9.53 1.42
N ILE A 84 10.13 8.80 0.48
CA ILE A 84 10.70 9.37 -0.75
C ILE A 84 9.59 9.90 -1.68
N LEU A 85 8.52 9.12 -1.84
CA LEU A 85 7.42 9.38 -2.77
C LEU A 85 6.35 10.30 -2.15
N THR A 86 6.72 11.54 -1.92
CA THR A 86 5.89 12.62 -1.36
C THR A 86 5.86 13.83 -2.29
N GLY A 87 5.03 14.83 -1.99
CA GLY A 87 4.92 16.04 -2.78
C GLY A 87 4.49 15.74 -4.23
N GLU A 88 5.23 16.26 -5.20
CA GLU A 88 4.95 16.07 -6.63
C GLU A 88 5.09 14.61 -7.07
N ASN A 89 5.95 13.84 -6.39
CA ASN A 89 6.16 12.42 -6.64
C ASN A 89 5.27 11.51 -5.77
N GLY A 90 4.32 12.07 -5.06
CA GLY A 90 3.47 11.37 -4.10
C GLY A 90 2.48 10.41 -4.74
N VAL A 91 2.90 9.17 -5.00
CA VAL A 91 2.00 8.11 -5.45
C VAL A 91 0.94 7.80 -4.39
N GLY A 92 -0.25 7.40 -4.82
CA GLY A 92 -1.36 7.09 -3.92
C GLY A 92 -1.06 5.95 -2.95
N ARG A 93 -0.32 4.93 -3.38
CA ARG A 93 0.06 3.78 -2.55
C ARG A 93 1.46 3.29 -2.87
N VAL A 94 2.20 2.93 -1.84
CA VAL A 94 3.37 2.04 -1.91
C VAL A 94 2.90 0.66 -1.46
N ILE A 95 3.20 -0.39 -2.22
CA ILE A 95 2.65 -1.73 -1.97
C ILE A 95 3.77 -2.74 -1.80
N ALA A 96 3.83 -3.38 -0.64
CA ALA A 96 4.66 -4.56 -0.42
C ALA A 96 3.98 -5.80 -1.02
N ARG A 97 4.68 -6.53 -1.87
CA ARG A 97 4.21 -7.73 -2.58
C ARG A 97 5.12 -8.94 -2.31
N PRO A 98 5.06 -9.55 -1.11
CA PRO A 98 5.84 -10.76 -0.84
C PRO A 98 5.41 -11.92 -1.71
N PHE A 99 6.36 -12.76 -2.10
CA PHE A 99 6.08 -14.01 -2.81
C PHE A 99 7.01 -15.14 -2.34
N VAL A 100 6.65 -16.35 -2.67
CA VAL A 100 7.37 -17.59 -2.34
C VAL A 100 7.44 -18.49 -3.56
N GLY A 101 8.13 -19.62 -3.43
CA GLY A 101 8.23 -20.66 -4.47
C GLY A 101 9.60 -20.68 -5.12
N THR A 102 9.66 -21.35 -6.26
CA THR A 102 10.89 -21.56 -7.04
C THR A 102 10.68 -21.09 -8.49
N PRO A 103 11.74 -20.88 -9.27
CA PRO A 103 11.62 -20.50 -10.66
C PRO A 103 10.64 -21.40 -11.44
N GLY A 104 9.68 -20.77 -12.13
CA GLY A 104 8.57 -21.42 -12.81
C GLY A 104 7.33 -21.70 -11.95
N SER A 105 7.41 -21.49 -10.63
CA SER A 105 6.35 -21.80 -9.67
C SER A 105 6.23 -20.74 -8.54
N PHE A 106 6.51 -19.49 -8.84
CA PHE A 106 6.37 -18.40 -7.88
C PHE A 106 4.91 -18.06 -7.61
N THR A 107 4.58 -17.84 -6.34
CA THR A 107 3.22 -17.49 -5.90
C THR A 107 3.26 -16.33 -4.92
N ARG A 108 2.39 -15.33 -5.11
CA ARG A 108 2.21 -14.22 -4.17
C ARG A 108 1.58 -14.73 -2.87
N THR A 109 2.04 -14.20 -1.75
CA THR A 109 1.48 -14.52 -0.44
C THR A 109 0.38 -13.54 -0.02
N VAL A 110 -0.35 -13.88 1.03
CA VAL A 110 -1.38 -13.02 1.62
C VAL A 110 -0.82 -11.84 2.41
N ARG A 111 0.50 -11.78 2.59
CA ARG A 111 1.21 -10.75 3.37
C ARG A 111 1.46 -9.44 2.59
N ARG A 112 0.65 -9.19 1.55
CA ARG A 112 0.60 -7.89 0.92
C ARG A 112 0.26 -6.82 1.96
N HIS A 113 0.94 -5.67 1.88
CA HIS A 113 0.62 -4.51 2.69
C HIS A 113 0.71 -3.22 1.86
N ASP A 114 -0.30 -2.37 2.01
CA ASP A 114 -0.40 -1.10 1.29
C ASP A 114 -0.08 0.05 2.25
N PHE A 115 0.85 0.92 1.84
CA PHE A 115 1.23 2.15 2.54
C PHE A 115 0.64 3.34 1.77
N SER A 116 -0.53 3.78 2.18
CA SER A 116 -1.27 4.85 1.51
C SER A 116 -0.64 6.23 1.77
N LEU A 117 -0.76 7.12 0.79
CA LEU A 117 -0.42 8.52 0.97
C LEU A 117 -1.41 9.16 1.95
N GLN A 118 -0.90 9.80 2.98
CA GLN A 118 -1.75 10.54 3.90
C GLN A 118 -2.43 11.72 3.19
N PRO A 119 -3.66 12.06 3.56
CA PRO A 119 -4.32 13.27 3.05
C PRO A 119 -3.41 14.51 3.25
N PRO A 120 -3.19 15.32 2.21
CA PRO A 120 -2.23 16.44 2.27
C PRO A 120 -2.71 17.63 3.14
N LYS A 121 -3.98 17.61 3.52
CA LYS A 121 -4.61 18.65 4.35
C LYS A 121 -5.45 18.01 5.44
N VAL A 122 -5.80 18.80 6.43
CA VAL A 122 -6.77 18.42 7.45
C VAL A 122 -8.09 18.09 6.78
N THR A 123 -8.60 16.89 7.04
CA THR A 123 -9.87 16.41 6.49
C THR A 123 -11.03 16.67 7.44
N MET A 124 -12.25 16.45 6.97
CA MET A 124 -13.44 16.49 7.83
C MET A 124 -13.33 15.46 8.97
N LEU A 125 -12.72 14.29 8.71
CA LEU A 125 -12.53 13.26 9.74
C LEU A 125 -11.61 13.75 10.85
N ASP A 126 -10.51 14.43 10.49
CA ASP A 126 -9.59 15.05 11.47
C ASP A 126 -10.32 16.12 12.30
N GLN A 127 -11.15 16.95 11.66
CA GLN A 127 -11.92 17.98 12.34
C GLN A 127 -12.90 17.38 13.34
N LEU A 128 -13.66 16.37 12.94
CA LEU A 128 -14.58 15.69 13.85
C LEU A 128 -13.86 15.10 15.06
N CYS A 129 -12.77 14.34 14.83
CA CYS A 129 -11.96 13.81 15.92
C CYS A 129 -11.39 14.91 16.82
N GLY A 130 -10.91 16.01 16.24
CA GLY A 130 -10.34 17.15 16.97
C GLY A 130 -11.37 17.88 17.86
N HIS A 131 -12.66 17.81 17.51
CA HIS A 131 -13.76 18.34 18.31
C HIS A 131 -14.40 17.31 19.26
N GLY A 132 -13.78 16.14 19.41
CA GLY A 132 -14.22 15.11 20.35
C GLY A 132 -15.27 14.15 19.83
N TYR A 133 -15.69 14.28 18.57
CA TYR A 133 -16.63 13.36 17.94
C TYR A 133 -15.98 12.01 17.60
N ASP A 134 -16.78 10.96 17.61
CA ASP A 134 -16.35 9.64 17.14
C ASP A 134 -16.41 9.57 15.63
N VAL A 135 -15.34 9.07 15.03
CA VAL A 135 -15.31 8.70 13.61
C VAL A 135 -15.07 7.21 13.51
N ARG A 136 -16.07 6.50 13.04
CA ARG A 136 -16.04 5.05 12.83
C ARG A 136 -16.10 4.73 11.36
N SER A 137 -15.30 3.80 10.90
CA SER A 137 -15.29 3.45 9.48
C SER A 137 -15.53 1.97 9.21
N VAL A 138 -16.19 1.70 8.10
CA VAL A 138 -16.50 0.36 7.62
C VAL A 138 -15.92 0.19 6.22
N GLY A 139 -15.19 -0.90 6.00
CA GLY A 139 -14.59 -1.23 4.70
C GLY A 139 -13.25 -0.52 4.47
N LYS A 140 -13.04 0.02 3.28
CA LYS A 140 -11.74 0.57 2.82
C LYS A 140 -11.47 2.01 3.26
N ILE A 141 -12.39 2.66 3.95
CA ILE A 141 -12.21 4.06 4.41
C ILE A 141 -10.92 4.21 5.20
N ILE A 142 -10.62 3.27 6.09
CA ILE A 142 -9.37 3.27 6.88
C ILE A 142 -8.12 3.34 6.00
N ASP A 143 -8.11 2.61 4.88
CA ASP A 143 -6.98 2.59 3.94
C ASP A 143 -6.93 3.86 3.09
N ILE A 144 -8.09 4.37 2.66
CA ILE A 144 -8.21 5.59 1.83
C ILE A 144 -7.67 6.81 2.58
N PHE A 145 -7.95 6.92 3.86
CA PHE A 145 -7.51 8.03 4.71
C PHE A 145 -6.19 7.75 5.44
N ALA A 146 -5.52 6.64 5.14
CA ALA A 146 -4.25 6.24 5.76
C ALA A 146 -4.33 6.27 7.31
N GLU A 147 -5.42 5.74 7.84
CA GLU A 147 -5.76 5.68 9.28
C GLU A 147 -6.02 7.04 9.94
N LYS A 148 -5.88 8.14 9.21
CA LYS A 148 -5.94 9.48 9.75
C LYS A 148 -7.39 9.93 10.02
N GLY A 149 -7.65 10.45 11.22
CA GLY A 149 -8.96 10.97 11.60
C GLY A 149 -10.03 9.88 11.82
N ILE A 150 -9.64 8.65 12.14
CA ILE A 150 -10.53 7.52 12.39
C ILE A 150 -10.19 6.93 13.76
N LYS A 151 -11.19 6.84 14.65
CA LYS A 151 -11.02 6.25 15.99
C LYS A 151 -11.21 4.75 16.02
N GLU A 152 -12.14 4.25 15.21
CA GLU A 152 -12.52 2.84 15.18
C GLU A 152 -12.85 2.39 13.77
N TYR A 153 -12.46 1.18 13.40
CA TYR A 153 -12.77 0.65 12.07
C TYR A 153 -13.05 -0.84 12.07
N VAL A 154 -13.78 -1.28 11.06
CA VAL A 154 -14.00 -2.71 10.75
C VAL A 154 -13.79 -2.93 9.26
N ARG A 155 -13.04 -3.98 8.91
CA ARG A 155 -12.88 -4.42 7.54
C ARG A 155 -14.08 -5.27 7.11
N THR A 156 -14.31 -5.37 5.81
CA THR A 156 -15.45 -6.11 5.25
C THR A 156 -14.99 -7.21 4.30
N THR A 157 -15.80 -8.26 4.19
CA THR A 157 -15.60 -9.37 3.25
C THR A 157 -16.50 -9.26 2.01
N GLY A 158 -17.43 -8.31 2.00
CA GLY A 158 -18.35 -8.03 0.90
C GLY A 158 -19.41 -7.01 1.32
N ASN A 159 -20.30 -6.66 0.41
CA ASN A 159 -21.30 -5.61 0.62
C ASN A 159 -22.28 -5.93 1.74
N GLU A 160 -22.78 -7.16 1.81
CA GLU A 160 -23.72 -7.59 2.87
C GLU A 160 -23.07 -7.49 4.26
N ASP A 161 -21.83 -7.96 4.40
CA ASP A 161 -21.06 -7.83 5.63
C ASP A 161 -20.85 -6.35 6.01
N GLY A 162 -20.57 -5.51 5.01
CA GLY A 162 -20.40 -4.06 5.19
C GLY A 162 -21.69 -3.39 5.68
N ILE A 163 -22.84 -3.72 5.11
CA ILE A 163 -24.14 -3.22 5.54
C ILE A 163 -24.42 -3.64 6.99
N ASN A 164 -24.22 -4.93 7.32
CA ASN A 164 -24.46 -5.44 8.66
C ASN A 164 -23.58 -4.77 9.70
N LYS A 165 -22.30 -4.55 9.41
CA LYS A 165 -21.37 -3.83 10.28
C LYS A 165 -21.72 -2.35 10.44
N THR A 166 -22.19 -1.71 9.39
CA THR A 166 -22.69 -0.33 9.45
C THR A 166 -23.91 -0.23 10.38
N ILE A 167 -24.88 -1.13 10.21
CA ILE A 167 -26.06 -1.21 11.09
C ILE A 167 -25.66 -1.48 12.54
N ALA A 168 -24.65 -2.34 12.76
CA ALA A 168 -24.15 -2.62 14.09
C ALA A 168 -23.55 -1.37 14.76
N TYR A 169 -22.80 -0.56 14.03
CA TYR A 169 -22.33 0.74 14.54
C TYR A 169 -23.48 1.71 14.80
N MET A 170 -24.45 1.82 13.90
CA MET A 170 -25.60 2.71 14.05
C MET A 170 -26.50 2.39 15.26
N LYS A 171 -26.46 1.14 15.74
CA LYS A 171 -27.21 0.71 16.95
C LYS A 171 -26.47 1.04 18.25
N GLN A 172 -25.21 1.44 18.18
CA GLN A 172 -24.44 1.86 19.36
C GLN A 172 -24.70 3.33 19.64
N ASP A 173 -24.67 3.69 20.93
CA ASP A 173 -24.76 5.07 21.36
C ASP A 173 -23.39 5.76 21.15
N PHE A 174 -23.31 6.66 20.17
CA PHE A 174 -22.13 7.49 19.93
C PHE A 174 -22.51 8.78 19.22
N GLU A 175 -21.77 9.82 19.46
CA GLU A 175 -21.92 11.10 18.78
C GLU A 175 -20.80 11.29 17.76
N GLY A 176 -21.13 11.28 16.45
CA GLY A 176 -20.13 11.37 15.42
C GLY A 176 -20.54 10.88 14.05
N LEU A 177 -19.58 10.31 13.33
CA LEU A 177 -19.75 9.86 11.94
C LEU A 177 -19.45 8.35 11.81
N CYS A 178 -20.37 7.62 11.19
CA CYS A 178 -20.10 6.28 10.63
C CYS A 178 -19.91 6.41 9.13
N PHE A 179 -18.69 6.18 8.64
CA PHE A 179 -18.34 6.32 7.23
C PHE A 179 -18.07 4.94 6.60
N THR A 180 -18.91 4.57 5.65
CA THR A 180 -18.90 3.24 5.03
C THR A 180 -18.52 3.29 3.55
N ASN A 181 -17.66 2.37 3.14
CA ASN A 181 -17.39 2.01 1.74
C ASN A 181 -17.79 0.55 1.50
N LEU A 182 -18.74 0.32 0.62
CA LEU A 182 -19.23 -1.01 0.22
C LEU A 182 -18.50 -1.53 -1.02
#